data_1488ab8a4d8c5ba2f25026238fca9f68
#
_entry.id   1488ab8a4d8c5ba2f25026238fca9f68
#
_cell.length_a   1.000
_cell.length_b   1.000
_cell.length_c   1.000
_cell.angle_alpha   90.00
_cell.angle_beta   90.00
_cell.angle_gamma   90.00
#
_symmetry.space_group_name_H-M   'P 1'
#
loop_
_entity.id
_entity.type
_entity.pdbx_description
1 polymer ?
#
loop_
_entity_poly.entity_id
_entity_poly.type
_entity_poly.pdbx_seq_one_letter_code
_entity_poly.pdbx_strand_id
1 'polypeptide(L)' 'MENWAEKKVRLKQRFSILLDNDLIFDEGKKDEMLSKLQIKLRKTKEELLKIIAGI' A
#
# COMPACT_ATOMS: atom_id res chain seq x y z
N MET A 1 -15.46 -1.47 10.07
CA MET A 1 -14.04 -1.66 10.37
C MET A 1 -13.25 -1.88 9.10
N GLU A 2 -12.15 -1.19 8.96
CA GLU A 2 -11.36 -1.34 7.75
C GLU A 2 -10.69 -2.70 7.69
N ASN A 3 -10.84 -3.35 6.54
CA ASN A 3 -10.25 -4.66 6.31
C ASN A 3 -9.05 -4.48 5.37
N TRP A 4 -7.86 -4.79 5.87
CA TRP A 4 -6.65 -4.66 5.06
C TRP A 4 -6.71 -5.53 3.80
N ALA A 5 -7.33 -6.69 3.87
CA ALA A 5 -7.45 -7.57 2.71
C ALA A 5 -8.19 -6.86 1.56
N GLU A 6 -9.26 -6.12 1.88
CA GLU A 6 -9.99 -5.36 0.88
C GLU A 6 -9.14 -4.21 0.32
N LYS A 7 -8.44 -3.50 1.19
CA LYS A 7 -7.57 -2.40 0.76
C LYS A 7 -6.46 -2.92 -0.15
N LYS A 8 -5.91 -4.08 0.18
CA LYS A 8 -4.88 -4.72 -0.62
C LYS A 8 -5.38 -5.02 -2.03
N VAL A 9 -6.57 -5.58 -2.15
CA VAL A 9 -7.17 -5.87 -3.46
C VAL A 9 -7.37 -4.58 -4.25
N ARG A 10 -7.89 -3.56 -3.61
CA ARG A 10 -8.14 -2.28 -4.27
C ARG A 10 -6.85 -1.61 -4.72
N LEU A 11 -5.80 -1.69 -3.91
CA LEU A 11 -4.49 -1.15 -4.28
C LEU A 11 -3.92 -1.89 -5.49
N LYS A 12 -4.06 -3.19 -5.54
CA LYS A 12 -3.58 -3.98 -6.68
C LYS A 12 -4.36 -3.66 -7.96
N GLN A 13 -5.64 -3.36 -7.83
CA GLN A 13 -6.45 -2.96 -8.97
C GLN A 13 -6.07 -1.57 -9.46
N ARG A 14 -5.77 -0.67 -8.53
CA ARG A 14 -5.40 0.70 -8.86
C ARG A 14 -3.99 0.78 -9.45
N PHE A 15 -3.08 -0.02 -8.90
CA PHE A 15 -1.68 -0.05 -9.32
C PHE A 15 -1.33 -1.49 -9.72
N SER A 16 -1.48 -1.80 -10.98
CA SER A 16 -1.29 -3.17 -11.47
C SER A 16 0.12 -3.71 -11.28
N ILE A 17 1.10 -2.82 -11.07
CA ILE A 17 2.47 -3.26 -10.84
C ILE A 17 2.69 -3.82 -9.44
N LEU A 18 1.73 -3.64 -8.53
CA LEU A 18 1.86 -4.11 -7.17
C LEU A 18 1.64 -5.62 -7.09
N LEU A 19 2.50 -6.28 -6.33
CA LEU A 19 2.41 -7.71 -6.07
C LEU A 19 1.97 -7.94 -4.62
N ASP A 20 1.53 -9.15 -4.33
CA ASP A 20 1.14 -9.49 -2.96
C ASP A 20 2.27 -9.24 -1.96
N ASN A 21 3.51 -9.50 -2.38
CA ASN A 21 4.69 -9.29 -1.52
C ASN A 21 4.93 -7.81 -1.21
N ASP A 22 4.42 -6.91 -2.03
CA ASP A 22 4.58 -5.48 -1.82
C ASP A 22 3.59 -4.93 -0.81
N LEU A 23 2.55 -5.68 -0.50
CA LEU A 23 1.43 -5.23 0.33
C LEU A 23 1.32 -6.03 1.62
N ILE A 24 2.46 -6.41 2.19
CA ILE A 24 2.49 -7.09 3.48
C ILE A 24 2.34 -6.05 4.58
N PHE A 25 1.22 -6.11 5.27
CA PHE A 25 0.91 -5.18 6.36
C PHE A 25 0.95 -5.91 7.69
N ASP A 26 2.16 -6.28 8.08
CA ASP A 26 2.39 -6.90 9.37
C ASP A 26 2.81 -5.85 10.40
N GLU A 27 2.54 -6.14 11.66
CA GLU A 27 2.93 -5.28 12.75
C GLU A 27 4.45 -5.08 12.71
N GLY A 28 4.88 -3.82 12.70
CA GLY A 28 6.30 -3.49 12.62
C GLY A 28 6.87 -3.42 11.21
N LYS A 29 6.09 -3.78 10.18
CA LYS A 29 6.56 -3.72 8.80
C LYS A 29 5.85 -2.70 7.94
N LYS A 30 4.99 -1.91 8.56
CA LYS A 30 4.24 -0.89 7.85
C LYS A 30 5.16 0.13 7.17
N ASP A 31 6.19 0.58 7.87
CA ASP A 31 7.12 1.55 7.32
C ASP A 31 7.93 0.97 6.17
N GLU A 32 8.32 -0.29 6.26
CA GLU A 32 9.02 -0.97 5.17
C GLU A 32 8.14 -1.06 3.93
N MET A 33 6.87 -1.43 4.13
CA MET A 33 5.92 -1.50 3.04
C MET A 33 5.77 -0.14 2.35
N LEU A 34 5.59 0.92 3.15
CA LEU A 34 5.44 2.27 2.61
C LEU A 34 6.70 2.71 1.87
N SER A 35 7.88 2.38 2.39
CA SER A 35 9.13 2.72 1.71
C SER A 35 9.23 2.04 0.35
N LYS A 36 8.87 0.77 0.27
CA LYS A 36 8.88 0.05 -0.99
C LYS A 36 7.89 0.64 -1.99
N LEU A 37 6.69 0.99 -1.52
CA LEU A 37 5.68 1.57 -2.38
C LEU A 37 6.08 2.94 -2.89
N GLN A 38 6.74 3.74 -2.06
CA GLN A 38 7.25 5.04 -2.48
C GLN A 38 8.17 4.91 -3.68
N ILE A 39 9.09 3.96 -3.63
CA ILE A 39 10.03 3.73 -4.71
C ILE A 39 9.31 3.16 -5.94
N LYS A 40 8.49 2.16 -5.72
CA LYS A 40 7.84 1.44 -6.81
C LYS A 40 6.83 2.31 -7.56
N LEU A 41 6.07 3.11 -6.82
CA LEU A 41 5.03 3.97 -7.39
C LEU A 41 5.51 5.39 -7.62
N ARG A 42 6.73 5.73 -7.19
CA ARG A 42 7.30 7.07 -7.29
C ARG A 42 6.39 8.12 -6.66
N LYS A 43 5.88 7.81 -5.48
CA LYS A 43 5.01 8.69 -4.72
C LYS A 43 5.61 8.98 -3.37
N THR A 44 5.18 10.08 -2.75
CA THR A 44 5.60 10.40 -1.40
C THR A 44 4.80 9.58 -0.40
N LYS A 45 5.34 9.49 0.83
CA LYS A 45 4.64 8.80 1.90
C LYS A 45 3.27 9.41 2.16
N GLU A 46 3.19 10.73 2.13
CA GLU A 46 1.91 11.44 2.34
C GLU A 46 0.89 11.08 1.27
N GLU A 47 1.32 11.02 0.03
CA GLU A 47 0.43 10.63 -1.07
C GLU A 47 -0.08 9.21 -0.88
N LEU A 48 0.81 8.30 -0.49
CA LEU A 48 0.42 6.91 -0.25
C LEU A 48 -0.57 6.79 0.90
N LEU A 49 -0.34 7.53 1.99
CA LEU A 49 -1.26 7.51 3.12
C LEU A 49 -2.64 8.03 2.72
N LYS A 50 -2.71 9.05 1.90
CA LYS A 50 -3.97 9.57 1.40
C LYS A 50 -4.69 8.55 0.51
N ILE A 51 -3.95 7.89 -0.35
CA ILE A 51 -4.52 6.87 -1.22
C ILE A 51 -5.09 5.72 -0.39
N ILE A 52 -4.31 5.24 0.57
CA ILE A 52 -4.74 4.13 1.41
C ILE A 52 -5.94 4.51 2.25
N ALA A 53 -5.97 5.73 2.77
CA ALA A 53 -7.10 6.20 3.58
C ALA A 53 -8.38 6.36 2.74
N GLY A 54 -8.23 6.66 1.46
CA GLY A 54 -9.37 6.88 0.58
C GLY A 54 -9.91 5.64 -0.13
N ILE A 55 -9.26 4.53 0.08
CA ILE A 55 -9.71 3.28 -0.56
C ILE A 55 -10.89 2.65 0.17
#